data_3cf3b553f354ecd24251a9ca1317824e
#
_entry.id   3cf3b553f354ecd24251a9ca1317824e
#
_cell.length_a   1.000
_cell.length_b   1.000
_cell.length_c   1.000
_cell.angle_alpha   90.00
_cell.angle_beta   90.00
_cell.angle_gamma   90.00
#
_symmetry.space_group_name_H-M   'P 1'
#
loop_
_entity.id
_entity.type
_entity.pdbx_description
1 polymer ?
#
loop_
_entity_poly.entity_id
_entity_poly.type
_entity_poly.pdbx_seq_one_letter_code
_entity_poly.pdbx_strand_id
1 'polypeptide(L)'
;MATITLELFELKNLCMDMSELGVYNYIKAQEPAKDLLSQREAYRLFQEQRVKDWRKRGMVTPVRMGASIRSKLQYSRAELLACDKSERLSNLINQPQ
;
A
#
# COMPACT_ATOMS: atom_id res chain seq x y z
N MET A 1 28.09 -3.96 -5.25
CA MET A 1 27.11 -3.09 -4.56
C MET A 1 26.37 -2.25 -5.58
N ALA A 2 25.06 -2.28 -5.53
CA ALA A 2 24.24 -1.47 -6.45
C ALA A 2 24.29 0.01 -6.04
N THR A 3 24.39 0.88 -7.02
CA THR A 3 24.37 2.33 -6.80
C THR A 3 23.15 2.92 -7.51
N ILE A 4 22.43 3.79 -6.83
CA ILE A 4 21.26 4.47 -7.37
C ILE A 4 21.53 5.96 -7.33
N THR A 5 21.30 6.62 -8.47
CA THR A 5 21.47 8.06 -8.57
C THR A 5 20.09 8.72 -8.56
N LEU A 6 19.87 9.63 -7.62
CA LEU A 6 18.61 10.35 -7.46
C LEU A 6 18.85 11.85 -7.50
N GLU A 7 17.90 12.58 -8.08
CA GLU A 7 17.82 14.02 -7.90
C GLU A 7 17.38 14.33 -6.47
N LEU A 8 17.74 15.48 -5.97
CA LEU A 8 17.43 15.85 -4.58
C LEU A 8 15.93 15.81 -4.29
N PHE A 9 15.10 16.30 -5.24
CA PHE A 9 13.65 16.26 -5.05
C PHE A 9 13.09 14.84 -5.05
N GLU A 10 13.72 13.92 -5.80
CA GLU A 10 13.32 12.51 -5.79
C GLU A 10 13.63 11.87 -4.44
N LEU A 11 14.78 12.16 -3.88
CA LEU A 11 15.15 11.69 -2.54
C LEU A 11 14.19 12.24 -1.49
N LYS A 12 13.85 13.53 -1.56
CA LYS A 12 12.88 14.14 -0.66
C LYS A 12 11.53 13.42 -0.74
N ASN A 13 11.04 13.17 -1.96
CA ASN A 13 9.76 12.49 -2.16
C ASN A 13 9.79 11.06 -1.63
N LEU A 14 10.90 10.35 -1.82
CA LEU A 14 11.08 9.00 -1.28
C LEU A 14 11.00 9.01 0.25
N CYS A 15 11.68 9.97 0.88
CA CYS A 15 11.63 10.10 2.35
C CYS A 15 10.22 10.39 2.84
N MET A 16 9.47 11.24 2.13
CA MET A 16 8.09 11.55 2.47
C MET A 16 7.19 10.32 2.33
N ASP A 17 7.37 9.55 1.25
CA ASP A 17 6.63 8.31 1.04
C ASP A 17 6.87 7.30 2.17
N MET A 18 8.12 7.13 2.56
CA MET A 18 8.47 6.18 3.62
C MET A 18 7.97 6.66 4.99
N SER A 19 7.99 7.97 5.24
CA SER A 19 7.45 8.54 6.46
C SER A 19 5.93 8.32 6.56
N GLU A 20 5.22 8.54 5.46
CA GLU A 20 3.78 8.29 5.40
C GLU A 20 3.46 6.82 5.66
N LEU A 21 4.20 5.92 5.03
CA LEU A 21 4.03 4.48 5.25
C LEU A 21 4.27 4.11 6.71
N GLY A 22 5.27 4.72 7.34
CA GLY A 22 5.57 4.51 8.75
C GLY A 22 4.41 4.91 9.67
N VAL A 23 3.75 6.04 9.37
CA VAL A 23 2.59 6.49 10.14
C VAL A 23 1.46 5.48 10.06
N TYR A 24 1.13 4.99 8.87
CA TYR A 24 0.05 4.02 8.72
C TYR A 24 0.39 2.66 9.30
N ASN A 25 1.64 2.23 9.27
CA ASN A 25 2.07 1.03 9.96
C ASN A 25 1.95 1.17 11.48
N TYR A 26 2.22 2.34 12.01
CA TYR A 26 2.04 2.63 13.43
C TYR A 26 0.56 2.55 13.82
N ILE A 27 -0.33 3.15 13.02
CA ILE A 27 -1.78 3.09 13.25
C ILE A 27 -2.26 1.63 13.24
N LYS A 28 -1.78 0.85 12.27
CA LYS A 28 -2.13 -0.57 12.18
C LYS A 28 -1.74 -1.34 13.44
N ALA A 29 -0.55 -1.05 13.98
CA ALA A 29 -0.06 -1.72 15.18
C ALA A 29 -0.81 -1.30 16.44
N GLN A 30 -1.15 -0.01 16.57
CA GLN A 30 -1.77 0.53 17.77
C GLN A 30 -3.30 0.42 17.76
N GLU A 31 -3.92 0.64 16.61
CA GLU A 31 -5.37 0.69 16.46
C GLU A 31 -5.78 -0.02 15.17
N PRO A 32 -5.71 -1.37 15.15
CA PRO A 32 -5.94 -2.14 13.91
C PRO A 32 -7.27 -1.83 13.21
N ALA A 33 -8.32 -1.51 13.97
CA ALA A 33 -9.62 -1.20 13.38
C ALA A 33 -9.59 0.06 12.52
N LYS A 34 -8.75 1.03 12.87
CA LYS A 34 -8.61 2.29 12.11
C LYS A 34 -7.84 2.09 10.81
N ASP A 35 -7.07 1.02 10.71
CA ASP A 35 -6.31 0.69 9.51
C ASP A 35 -7.20 0.08 8.42
N LEU A 36 -8.34 -0.46 8.78
CA LEU A 36 -9.17 -1.21 7.85
C LEU A 36 -10.05 -0.29 7.00
N LEU A 37 -10.06 -0.57 5.70
CA LEU A 37 -10.89 0.12 4.71
C LEU A 37 -11.90 -0.86 4.14
N SER A 38 -13.10 -0.37 3.81
CA SER A 38 -14.03 -1.16 3.01
C SER A 38 -13.45 -1.39 1.62
N GLN A 39 -13.93 -2.42 0.94
CA GLN A 39 -13.51 -2.70 -0.43
C GLN A 39 -13.79 -1.50 -1.34
N ARG A 40 -14.91 -0.84 -1.16
CA ARG A 40 -15.29 0.34 -1.93
C ARG A 40 -14.28 1.48 -1.73
N GLU A 41 -13.88 1.76 -0.49
CA GLU A 41 -12.90 2.79 -0.19
C GLU A 41 -11.53 2.44 -0.73
N ALA A 42 -11.13 1.17 -0.60
CA ALA A 42 -9.85 0.70 -1.13
C ALA A 42 -9.78 0.92 -2.64
N TYR A 43 -10.85 0.59 -3.36
CA TYR A 43 -10.91 0.78 -4.80
C TYR A 43 -10.91 2.26 -5.18
N ARG A 44 -11.57 3.08 -4.39
CA ARG A 44 -11.61 4.52 -4.64
C ARG A 44 -10.24 5.17 -4.45
N LEU A 45 -9.52 4.78 -3.42
CA LEU A 45 -8.22 5.39 -3.07
C LEU A 45 -7.06 4.86 -3.91
N PHE A 46 -7.08 3.57 -4.26
CA PHE A 46 -5.95 2.91 -4.90
C PHE A 46 -6.26 2.35 -6.30
N GLN A 47 -7.45 2.56 -6.80
CA GLN A 47 -7.97 2.04 -8.06
C GLN A 47 -8.30 0.56 -7.98
N GLU A 48 -9.48 0.21 -8.46
CA GLU A 48 -10.01 -1.15 -8.37
C GLU A 48 -9.09 -2.19 -9.00
N GLN A 49 -8.59 -1.91 -10.20
CA GLN A 49 -7.78 -2.88 -10.93
C GLN A 49 -6.46 -3.17 -10.22
N ARG A 50 -5.85 -2.14 -9.65
CA ARG A 50 -4.60 -2.30 -8.90
C ARG A 50 -4.81 -3.15 -7.65
N VAL A 51 -5.87 -2.87 -6.89
CA VAL A 51 -6.19 -3.62 -5.67
C VAL A 51 -6.47 -5.08 -6.00
N LYS A 52 -7.24 -5.34 -7.05
CA LYS A 52 -7.52 -6.70 -7.51
C LYS A 52 -6.25 -7.45 -7.90
N ASP A 53 -5.35 -6.77 -8.59
CA ASP A 53 -4.08 -7.34 -9.02
C ASP A 53 -3.20 -7.67 -7.80
N TRP A 54 -3.10 -6.76 -6.85
CA TRP A 54 -2.32 -7.00 -5.62
C TRP A 54 -2.88 -8.17 -4.83
N ARG A 55 -4.19 -8.27 -4.73
CA ARG A 55 -4.85 -9.40 -4.07
C ARG A 55 -4.55 -10.71 -4.79
N LYS A 56 -4.64 -10.71 -6.10
CA LYS A 56 -4.38 -11.89 -6.93
C LYS A 56 -2.95 -12.37 -6.75
N ARG A 57 -2.00 -11.45 -6.61
CA ARG A 57 -0.59 -11.79 -6.40
C ARG A 57 -0.26 -12.12 -4.95
N GLY A 58 -1.22 -12.04 -4.05
CA GLY A 58 -0.99 -12.31 -2.63
C GLY A 58 -0.28 -11.20 -1.87
N MET A 59 -0.19 -10.00 -2.45
CA MET A 59 0.49 -8.86 -1.82
C MET A 59 -0.37 -8.21 -0.74
N VAL A 60 -1.68 -8.34 -0.82
CA VAL A 60 -2.61 -7.91 0.22
C VAL A 60 -3.53 -9.06 0.58
N THR A 61 -3.89 -9.14 1.85
CA THR A 61 -4.77 -10.20 2.36
C THR A 61 -6.00 -9.55 2.98
N PRO A 62 -7.13 -9.49 2.25
CA PRO A 62 -8.34 -8.90 2.81
C PRO A 62 -8.91 -9.77 3.93
N VAL A 63 -9.56 -9.11 4.88
CA VAL A 63 -10.16 -9.75 6.04
C VAL A 63 -11.69 -9.67 5.92
N ARG A 64 -12.37 -10.77 6.22
CA ARG A 64 -13.84 -10.77 6.25
C ARG A 64 -14.32 -10.27 7.61
N MET A 65 -15.35 -9.43 7.59
CA MET A 65 -15.95 -8.91 8.82
C MET A 65 -16.72 -9.97 9.60
N GLY A 66 -17.09 -11.08 8.97
CA GLY A 66 -17.85 -12.15 9.61
C GLY A 66 -17.42 -13.51 9.10
N ALA A 67 -18.03 -14.57 9.65
CA ALA A 67 -17.70 -15.96 9.31
C ALA A 67 -18.27 -16.42 7.97
N SER A 68 -19.25 -15.70 7.42
CA SER A 68 -19.91 -16.07 6.16
C SER A 68 -19.08 -15.66 4.96
N ILE A 69 -19.11 -16.46 3.90
CA ILE A 69 -18.48 -16.12 2.62
C ILE A 69 -19.09 -14.85 2.00
N ARG A 70 -20.31 -14.50 2.41
CA ARG A 70 -20.99 -13.27 1.97
C ARG A 70 -20.63 -12.05 2.80
N SER A 71 -19.85 -12.22 3.86
CA SER A 71 -19.39 -11.10 4.69
C SER A 71 -18.54 -10.15 3.87
N LYS A 72 -18.66 -8.85 4.18
CA LYS A 72 -17.90 -7.81 3.50
C LYS A 72 -16.40 -7.99 3.76
N LEU A 73 -15.61 -7.69 2.73
CA LEU A 73 -14.17 -7.71 2.83
C LEU A 73 -13.66 -6.33 3.24
N GLN A 74 -12.63 -6.33 4.09
CA GLN A 74 -11.91 -5.12 4.46
C GLN A 74 -10.44 -5.28 4.12
N TYR A 75 -9.80 -4.18 3.75
CA TYR A 75 -8.39 -4.16 3.37
C TYR A 75 -7.62 -3.30 4.35
N SER A 76 -6.40 -3.71 4.69
CA SER A 76 -5.49 -2.89 5.49
C SER A 76 -4.98 -1.73 4.63
N ARG A 77 -5.19 -0.50 5.11
CA ARG A 77 -4.65 0.69 4.43
C ARG A 77 -3.12 0.62 4.37
N ALA A 78 -2.48 0.17 5.44
CA ALA A 78 -1.02 0.04 5.48
C ALA A 78 -0.51 -0.94 4.43
N GLU A 79 -1.18 -2.07 4.25
CA GLU A 79 -0.80 -3.04 3.20
C GLU A 79 -0.95 -2.46 1.80
N LEU A 80 -2.08 -1.78 1.54
CA LEU A 80 -2.33 -1.16 0.24
C LEU A 80 -1.32 -0.06 -0.04
N LEU A 81 -1.02 0.75 0.96
CA LEU A 81 -0.05 1.83 0.82
C LEU A 81 1.35 1.27 0.59
N ALA A 82 1.71 0.17 1.26
CA ALA A 82 2.99 -0.49 1.04
C ALA A 82 3.13 -0.96 -0.41
N CYS A 83 2.07 -1.51 -1.00
CA CYS A 83 2.07 -1.91 -2.41
C CYS A 83 2.25 -0.71 -3.32
N ASP A 84 1.52 0.38 -3.06
CA ASP A 84 1.62 1.61 -3.86
C ASP A 84 3.01 2.21 -3.80
N LYS A 85 3.58 2.34 -2.60
CA LYS A 85 4.92 2.91 -2.44
C LYS A 85 6.00 2.00 -3.02
N SER A 86 5.81 0.68 -2.95
CA SER A 86 6.75 -0.27 -3.55
C SER A 86 6.78 -0.13 -5.08
N GLU A 87 5.63 0.07 -5.71
CA GLU A 87 5.58 0.29 -7.16
C GLU A 87 6.25 1.60 -7.53
N ARG A 88 6.03 2.66 -6.76
CA ARG A 88 6.67 3.95 -6.99
C ARG A 88 8.19 3.85 -6.87
N LEU A 89 8.66 3.14 -5.83
CA LEU A 89 10.08 2.92 -5.62
C LEU A 89 10.69 2.11 -6.77
N SER A 90 9.99 1.05 -7.21
CA SER A 90 10.44 0.22 -8.32
C SER A 90 10.56 1.04 -9.61
N ASN A 91 9.57 1.89 -9.89
CA ASN A 91 9.60 2.75 -11.06
C ASN A 91 10.77 3.73 -11.00
N LEU A 92 11.08 4.27 -9.83
CA LEU A 92 12.18 5.19 -9.63
C LEU A 92 13.53 4.51 -9.89
N ILE A 93 13.70 3.29 -9.39
CA ILE A 93 14.94 2.51 -9.54
C ILE A 93 15.14 2.06 -10.98
N ASN A 94 14.06 1.71 -11.67
CA ASN A 94 14.11 1.14 -13.01
C ASN A 94 13.96 2.17 -14.13
N GLN A 95 14.06 3.48 -13.81
CA GLN A 95 14.00 4.52 -14.83
C GLN A 95 15.15 4.39 -15.81
N PRO A 96 14.87 4.48 -17.13
CA PRO A 96 15.95 4.54 -18.11
C PRO A 96 16.74 5.84 -17.93
N GLN A 97 18.03 5.73 -18.02
CA GLN A 97 18.94 6.87 -17.93
C GLN A 97 19.29 7.40 -19.31
#